data_d7e9511b1aa7822e4108dad1f487e6e1
#
_entry.id   d7e9511b1aa7822e4108dad1f487e6e1
#
_cell.length_a   1.000
_cell.length_b   1.000
_cell.length_c   1.000
_cell.angle_alpha   90.00
_cell.angle_beta   90.00
_cell.angle_gamma   90.00
#
_symmetry.space_group_name_H-M   'P 1'
#
loop_
_entity.id
_entity.type
_entity.pdbx_description
1 polymer ?
#
loop_
_entity_poly.entity_id
_entity_poly.type
_entity_poly.pdbx_seq_one_letter_code
_entity_poly.pdbx_strand_id
1 'polypeptide(L)'
;MASVDNKIVEIFIPGPAGRLEAKYFKSKKNTSPIALVLHPHPQYGGTMNNKVVVDIFQTFVENDFSVCRVNFRGVGKSDGEFDNGQGELADAAAALDWLER
;
A
#
# COMPACT_ATOMS: atom_id res chain seq x y z
N MET A 1 19.85 -13.45 11.06
CA MET A 1 19.13 -12.85 11.14
C MET A 1 18.94 -11.84 10.36
N ALA A 2 18.78 -11.94 9.37
CA ALA A 2 18.56 -10.95 8.43
C ALA A 2 17.29 -10.22 8.61
N SER A 3 16.54 -10.67 9.51
CA SER A 3 15.20 -10.16 9.67
C SER A 3 15.13 -8.71 10.05
N VAL A 4 16.18 -8.17 10.63
CA VAL A 4 16.14 -6.75 10.98
C VAL A 4 16.01 -5.85 9.78
N ASP A 5 16.47 -6.32 8.61
CA ASP A 5 16.41 -5.50 7.42
C ASP A 5 15.15 -5.71 6.62
N ASN A 6 14.30 -6.63 7.09
CA ASN A 6 13.05 -6.94 6.41
C ASN A 6 11.86 -6.37 7.15
N LYS A 7 12.06 -5.22 7.75
CA LYS A 7 11.04 -4.61 8.56
C LYS A 7 9.93 -4.02 7.69
N ILE A 8 8.70 -4.40 8.00
CA ILE A 8 7.52 -3.81 7.39
C ILE A 8 7.02 -2.74 8.34
N VAL A 9 6.86 -1.52 7.88
CA VAL A 9 6.46 -0.40 8.71
C VAL A 9 5.06 0.08 8.34
N GLU A 10 4.36 0.55 9.37
CA GLU A 10 3.07 1.20 9.15
C GLU A 10 3.31 2.68 8.91
N ILE A 11 2.71 3.20 7.87
CA ILE A 11 2.86 4.60 7.50
C ILE A 11 1.52 5.18 7.10
N PHE A 12 1.50 6.51 6.99
CA PHE A 12 0.38 7.22 6.37
C PHE A 12 0.91 7.98 5.17
N ILE A 13 0.28 7.80 4.04
CA ILE A 13 0.64 8.49 2.79
C ILE A 13 -0.34 9.63 2.59
N PRO A 14 0.14 10.87 2.31
CA PRO A 14 -0.78 11.96 1.99
C PRO A 14 -1.52 11.69 0.69
N GLY A 15 -2.84 11.61 0.76
CA GLY A 15 -3.68 11.41 -0.40
C GLY A 15 -4.61 12.59 -0.63
N PRO A 16 -5.36 12.59 -1.73
CA PRO A 16 -6.23 13.72 -2.06
C PRO A 16 -7.35 13.97 -1.04
N ALA A 17 -7.83 12.93 -0.37
CA ALA A 17 -8.90 13.07 0.62
C ALA A 17 -8.37 13.03 2.05
N GLY A 18 -7.06 13.05 2.24
CA GLY A 18 -6.42 12.99 3.55
C GLY A 18 -5.44 11.83 3.64
N ARG A 19 -5.23 11.30 4.84
CA ARG A 19 -4.24 10.25 5.05
C ARG A 19 -4.72 8.92 4.51
N LEU A 20 -3.79 8.17 3.93
CA LEU A 20 -4.03 6.79 3.50
C LEU A 20 -3.19 5.87 4.37
N GLU A 21 -3.84 4.92 5.04
CA GLU A 21 -3.15 3.93 5.85
C GLU A 21 -2.44 2.94 4.95
N ALA A 22 -1.18 2.65 5.24
CA ALA A 22 -0.39 1.77 4.39
C ALA A 22 0.63 0.98 5.20
N LYS A 23 1.09 -0.12 4.61
CA LYS A 23 2.25 -0.85 5.11
C LYS A 23 3.29 -0.91 4.01
N TYR A 24 4.53 -0.64 4.38
CA TYR A 24 5.61 -0.44 3.43
C TYR A 24 6.83 -1.27 3.81
N PHE A 25 7.43 -1.86 2.82
CA PHE A 25 8.72 -2.52 2.93
C PHE A 25 9.68 -1.91 1.92
N LYS A 26 10.82 -1.40 2.41
CA LYS A 26 11.84 -0.86 1.53
C LYS A 26 12.93 -1.90 1.32
N SER A 27 13.22 -2.21 0.05
CA SER A 27 14.33 -3.09 -0.28
C SER A 27 15.66 -2.44 0.13
N LYS A 28 16.64 -3.26 0.44
CA LYS A 28 17.99 -2.78 0.73
C LYS A 28 18.67 -2.19 -0.48
N LYS A 29 18.26 -2.60 -1.68
CA LYS A 29 18.90 -2.16 -2.91
C LYS A 29 18.24 -0.89 -3.42
N ASN A 30 19.04 0.13 -3.71
CA ASN A 30 18.49 1.39 -4.22
C ASN A 30 17.90 1.26 -5.62
N THR A 31 18.31 0.21 -6.34
CA THR A 31 17.85 0.00 -7.71
C THR A 31 16.70 -0.98 -7.81
N SER A 32 16.14 -1.39 -6.67
CA SER A 32 15.05 -2.35 -6.69
C SER A 32 13.81 -1.77 -7.34
N PRO A 33 13.03 -2.59 -8.03
CA PRO A 33 11.75 -2.13 -8.55
C PRO A 33 10.77 -1.88 -7.40
N ILE A 34 9.76 -1.10 -7.70
CA ILE A 34 8.69 -0.81 -6.72
C ILE A 34 7.41 -1.52 -7.14
N ALA A 35 6.58 -1.81 -6.16
CA ALA A 35 5.26 -2.40 -6.41
C ALA A 35 4.25 -1.77 -5.47
N LEU A 36 3.06 -1.53 -5.99
CA LEU A 36 1.92 -1.06 -5.22
C LEU A 36 0.84 -2.12 -5.30
N VAL A 37 0.38 -2.60 -4.15
CA VAL A 37 -0.65 -3.63 -4.10
C VAL A 37 -1.95 -2.99 -3.62
N LEU A 38 -3.00 -3.14 -4.40
CA LEU A 38 -4.32 -2.56 -4.13
C LEU A 38 -5.27 -3.66 -3.71
N HIS A 39 -6.24 -3.31 -2.87
CA HIS A 39 -7.17 -4.30 -2.33
C HIS A 39 -8.48 -4.34 -3.13
N PRO A 40 -9.29 -5.40 -2.92
CA PRO A 40 -10.57 -5.53 -3.61
C PRO A 40 -11.55 -4.45 -3.22
N HIS A 41 -12.71 -4.46 -3.87
CA HIS A 41 -13.73 -3.43 -3.75
C HIS A 41 -14.06 -3.13 -2.28
N PRO A 42 -13.94 -1.87 -1.86
CA PRO A 42 -14.13 -1.51 -0.44
C PRO A 42 -15.51 -1.83 0.10
N GLN A 43 -16.54 -1.69 -0.72
CA GLN A 43 -17.92 -1.91 -0.28
C GLN A 43 -18.25 -3.38 -0.06
N TYR A 44 -17.34 -4.28 -0.46
CA TYR A 44 -17.51 -5.71 -0.23
C TYR A 44 -16.47 -6.24 0.75
N GLY A 45 -16.04 -5.37 1.67
CA GLY A 45 -15.12 -5.76 2.73
C GLY A 45 -13.66 -5.79 2.32
N GLY A 46 -13.31 -5.22 1.17
CA GLY A 46 -11.94 -5.19 0.72
C GLY A 46 -11.09 -4.27 1.61
N THR A 47 -9.93 -4.77 2.02
CA THR A 47 -8.94 -3.97 2.76
C THR A 47 -7.55 -4.46 2.39
N MET A 48 -6.53 -3.67 2.77
CA MET A 48 -5.14 -4.06 2.55
C MET A 48 -4.73 -5.28 3.37
N ASN A 49 -5.57 -5.71 4.30
CA ASN A 49 -5.31 -6.90 5.11
C ASN A 49 -6.02 -8.15 4.57
N ASN A 50 -6.64 -8.06 3.43
CA ASN A 50 -7.19 -9.21 2.72
C ASN A 50 -6.06 -10.21 2.47
N LYS A 51 -6.35 -11.51 2.65
CA LYS A 51 -5.31 -12.54 2.59
C LYS A 51 -4.55 -12.52 1.26
N VAL A 52 -5.26 -12.37 0.15
CA VAL A 52 -4.61 -12.34 -1.17
C VAL A 52 -3.68 -11.14 -1.27
N VAL A 53 -4.12 -9.98 -0.78
CA VAL A 53 -3.31 -8.76 -0.79
C VAL A 53 -2.03 -8.97 0.02
N VAL A 54 -2.17 -9.55 1.21
CA VAL A 54 -1.01 -9.81 2.08
C VAL A 54 -0.06 -10.80 1.42
N ASP A 55 -0.59 -11.84 0.80
CA ASP A 55 0.24 -12.86 0.14
C ASP A 55 1.01 -12.27 -1.05
N ILE A 56 0.36 -11.43 -1.85
CA ILE A 56 1.01 -10.76 -2.97
C ILE A 56 2.10 -9.82 -2.46
N PHE A 57 1.78 -9.05 -1.42
CA PHE A 57 2.74 -8.14 -0.80
C PHE A 57 3.98 -8.92 -0.33
N GLN A 58 3.77 -10.04 0.36
CA GLN A 58 4.87 -10.83 0.88
C GLN A 58 5.74 -11.41 -0.24
N THR A 59 5.13 -11.79 -1.36
CA THR A 59 5.86 -12.28 -2.52
C THR A 59 6.80 -11.21 -3.06
N PHE A 60 6.34 -9.96 -3.13
CA PHE A 60 7.21 -8.87 -3.55
C PHE A 60 8.34 -8.62 -2.56
N VAL A 61 8.06 -8.70 -1.25
CA VAL A 61 9.08 -8.56 -0.23
C VAL A 61 10.18 -9.61 -0.44
N GLU A 62 9.79 -10.85 -0.69
CA GLU A 62 10.73 -11.96 -0.86
C GLU A 62 11.54 -11.86 -2.14
N ASN A 63 11.09 -11.07 -3.09
CA ASN A 63 11.78 -10.88 -4.36
C ASN A 63 12.48 -9.53 -4.46
N ASP A 64 12.76 -8.93 -3.31
CA ASP A 64 13.56 -7.69 -3.22
C ASP A 64 12.93 -6.47 -3.86
N PHE A 65 11.62 -6.42 -3.98
CA PHE A 65 10.92 -5.20 -4.36
C PHE A 65 10.76 -4.30 -3.14
N SER A 66 10.76 -3.00 -3.37
CA SER A 66 10.19 -2.06 -2.40
C SER A 66 8.70 -2.04 -2.68
N VAL A 67 7.90 -2.37 -1.68
CA VAL A 67 6.48 -2.64 -1.91
C VAL A 67 5.61 -2.01 -0.84
N CYS A 68 4.45 -1.53 -1.27
CA CYS A 68 3.48 -0.92 -0.38
C CYS A 68 2.11 -1.53 -0.65
N ARG A 69 1.36 -1.80 0.42
CA ARG A 69 -0.07 -2.06 0.31
C ARG A 69 -0.80 -0.96 1.06
N VAL A 70 -1.92 -0.52 0.53
CA VAL A 70 -2.58 0.70 1.00
C VAL A 70 -4.08 0.45 1.11
N ASN A 71 -4.71 1.09 2.12
CA ASN A 71 -6.15 1.15 2.20
C ASN A 71 -6.65 2.38 1.46
N PHE A 72 -7.58 2.17 0.54
CA PHE A 72 -8.24 3.29 -0.12
C PHE A 72 -8.98 4.17 0.87
N ARG A 73 -9.35 5.36 0.43
CA ARG A 73 -10.12 6.31 1.25
C ARG A 73 -11.30 5.64 1.92
N GLY A 74 -11.52 5.98 3.18
CA GLY A 74 -12.65 5.45 3.93
C GLY A 74 -12.48 4.03 4.45
N VAL A 75 -11.37 3.36 4.14
CA VAL A 75 -11.11 1.99 4.59
C VAL A 75 -10.09 2.02 5.72
N GLY A 76 -10.33 1.24 6.76
CA GLY A 76 -9.43 1.17 7.91
C GLY A 76 -9.21 2.55 8.50
N LYS A 77 -7.95 2.94 8.62
CA LYS A 77 -7.58 4.26 9.18
C LYS A 77 -7.39 5.33 8.12
N SER A 78 -7.72 5.04 6.88
CA SER A 78 -7.65 6.04 5.80
C SER A 78 -8.78 7.03 5.92
N ASP A 79 -8.48 8.30 5.65
CA ASP A 79 -9.48 9.36 5.66
C ASP A 79 -10.35 9.31 4.41
N GLY A 80 -11.45 10.05 4.43
CA GLY A 80 -12.31 10.19 3.27
C GLY A 80 -13.41 9.16 3.20
N GLU A 81 -14.07 9.11 2.05
CA GLU A 81 -15.19 8.21 1.82
C GLU A 81 -15.09 7.60 0.42
N PHE A 82 -15.69 6.43 0.27
CA PHE A 82 -15.74 5.75 -1.02
C PHE A 82 -16.26 6.68 -2.12
N ASP A 83 -15.57 6.71 -3.25
CA ASP A 83 -15.88 7.67 -4.32
C ASP A 83 -16.05 6.98 -5.68
N ASN A 84 -16.67 5.83 -5.68
CA ASN A 84 -17.05 5.10 -6.91
C ASN A 84 -15.90 4.84 -7.88
N GLY A 85 -14.71 4.69 -7.34
CA GLY A 85 -13.52 4.34 -8.14
C GLY A 85 -12.71 5.54 -8.60
N GLN A 86 -13.29 6.72 -8.75
CA GLN A 86 -12.54 7.89 -9.22
C GLN A 86 -11.56 8.39 -8.19
N GLY A 87 -12.05 8.60 -6.96
CA GLY A 87 -11.18 9.02 -5.87
C GLY A 87 -10.19 7.95 -5.50
N GLU A 88 -10.60 6.67 -5.58
CA GLU A 88 -9.71 5.55 -5.31
C GLU A 88 -8.56 5.50 -6.31
N LEU A 89 -8.84 5.78 -7.58
CA LEU A 89 -7.78 5.87 -8.57
C LEU A 89 -6.78 6.97 -8.23
N ALA A 90 -7.27 8.11 -7.76
CA ALA A 90 -6.40 9.20 -7.33
C ALA A 90 -5.59 8.81 -6.10
N ASP A 91 -6.17 8.03 -5.18
CA ASP A 91 -5.43 7.49 -4.03
C ASP A 91 -4.28 6.59 -4.49
N ALA A 92 -4.55 5.71 -5.45
CA ALA A 92 -3.52 4.82 -5.99
C ALA A 92 -2.39 5.62 -6.64
N ALA A 93 -2.75 6.66 -7.39
CA ALA A 93 -1.75 7.52 -8.01
C ALA A 93 -0.87 8.23 -6.97
N ALA A 94 -1.49 8.71 -5.89
CA ALA A 94 -0.74 9.35 -4.81
C ALA A 94 0.21 8.37 -4.11
N ALA A 95 -0.25 7.14 -3.89
CA ALA A 95 0.59 6.11 -3.27
C ALA A 95 1.77 5.74 -4.17
N LEU A 96 1.52 5.61 -5.46
CA LEU A 96 2.59 5.29 -6.40
C LEU A 96 3.61 6.42 -6.47
N ASP A 97 3.15 7.67 -6.51
CA ASP A 97 4.04 8.83 -6.49
C ASP A 97 4.89 8.84 -5.23
N TRP A 98 4.31 8.51 -4.09
CA TRP A 98 5.05 8.44 -2.84
C TRP A 98 6.14 7.36 -2.90
N LEU A 99 5.81 6.20 -3.48
CA LEU A 99 6.76 5.10 -3.63
C LEU A 99 7.96 5.47 -4.51
N GLU A 100 7.73 6.33 -5.48
CA GLU A 100 8.77 6.71 -6.43
C GLU A 100 9.76 7.73 -5.89
N ARG A 101 9.50 8.30 -4.71
CA ARG A 101 10.38 9.33 -4.14
C ARG A 101 11.66 8.79 -3.48
#